data_754e9b820075716384f709f278c59249
#
_entry.id   754e9b820075716384f709f278c59249
#
_cell.length_a   1.000
_cell.length_b   1.000
_cell.length_c   1.000
_cell.angle_alpha   90.00
_cell.angle_beta   90.00
_cell.angle_gamma   90.00
#
_symmetry.space_group_name_H-M   'P 1'
#
loop_
_entity.id
_entity.type
_entity.pdbx_description
1 polymer ?
#
loop_
_entity_poly.entity_id
_entity_poly.type
_entity_poly.pdbx_seq_one_letter_code
_entity_poly.pdbx_strand_id
1 'polypeptide(L)'
;MNLAVLMDFLKDTNIDKGTEYPWLGSAFYFGYLAATPIQSWFIQKLPLAKYLSTMVILWGIVLTCHVACSNFSKFVAVRFFLGLCEAPIYPSVTLLTGRFYTRHEQVSRVVCWYSMNGLAFILGGAAAYGILIHPPSVLNMWKELFLIFGVITIAFGIISLYAKVKVLTQLLFTFFT
;
A
#
# COMPACT_ATOMS: atom_id res chain seq x y z
N MET A 1 -0.69 -9.75 3.17
CA MET A 1 -1.79 -10.75 3.30
C MET A 1 -1.38 -11.99 4.09
N ASN A 2 -0.18 -12.52 3.88
CA ASN A 2 0.29 -13.69 4.65
C ASN A 2 0.25 -13.51 6.18
N LEU A 3 0.53 -12.30 6.68
CA LEU A 3 0.43 -11.99 8.11
C LEU A 3 -1.02 -12.07 8.65
N ALA A 4 -2.00 -11.65 7.86
CA ALA A 4 -3.41 -11.74 8.25
C ALA A 4 -3.89 -13.20 8.32
N VAL A 5 -3.32 -14.09 7.50
CA VAL A 5 -3.61 -15.54 7.54
C VAL A 5 -3.14 -16.17 8.84
N LEU A 6 -1.98 -15.74 9.35
CA LEU A 6 -1.47 -16.18 10.66
C LEU A 6 -2.39 -15.74 11.82
N MET A 7 -3.22 -14.72 11.61
CA MET A 7 -4.17 -14.17 12.59
C MET A 7 -5.59 -14.72 12.43
N ASP A 8 -5.75 -15.97 12.03
CA ASP A 8 -7.04 -16.66 11.86
C ASP A 8 -8.00 -16.01 10.83
N PHE A 9 -7.49 -15.16 9.93
CA PHE A 9 -8.28 -14.51 8.88
C PHE A 9 -9.14 -15.49 8.08
N LEU A 10 -8.60 -16.65 7.72
CA LEU A 10 -9.31 -17.65 6.91
C LEU A 10 -10.45 -18.33 7.67
N LYS A 11 -10.30 -18.51 8.99
CA LYS A 11 -11.36 -19.10 9.82
C LYS A 11 -12.53 -18.13 10.01
N ASP A 12 -12.20 -16.85 10.25
CA ASP A 12 -13.22 -15.81 10.50
C ASP A 12 -14.04 -15.47 9.26
N THR A 13 -13.45 -15.62 8.07
CA THR A 13 -14.10 -15.24 6.79
C THR A 13 -14.68 -16.42 6.04
N ASN A 14 -14.52 -17.65 6.55
CA ASN A 14 -14.92 -18.91 5.88
C ASN A 14 -14.39 -19.03 4.44
N ILE A 15 -13.20 -18.48 4.17
CA ILE A 15 -12.56 -18.53 2.86
C ILE A 15 -11.78 -19.84 2.72
N ASP A 16 -12.02 -20.57 1.63
CA ASP A 16 -11.32 -21.83 1.35
C ASP A 16 -9.84 -21.58 1.01
N LYS A 17 -8.96 -22.32 1.70
CA LYS A 17 -7.51 -22.26 1.49
C LYS A 17 -7.07 -22.72 0.11
N GLY A 18 -7.83 -23.66 -0.48
CA GLY A 18 -7.44 -24.34 -1.72
C GLY A 18 -7.64 -23.47 -2.96
N THR A 19 -8.80 -22.84 -3.08
CA THR A 19 -9.19 -22.16 -4.32
C THR A 19 -9.43 -20.65 -4.14
N GLU A 20 -10.12 -20.24 -3.09
CA GLU A 20 -10.54 -18.83 -2.91
C GLU A 20 -9.40 -17.90 -2.49
N TYR A 21 -8.49 -18.37 -1.64
CA TYR A 21 -7.38 -17.56 -1.16
C TYR A 21 -6.42 -17.11 -2.27
N PRO A 22 -5.97 -17.97 -3.22
CA PRO A 22 -5.18 -17.55 -4.37
C PRO A 22 -5.89 -16.52 -5.26
N TRP A 23 -7.22 -16.63 -5.39
CA TRP A 23 -8.01 -15.67 -6.16
C TRP A 23 -7.98 -14.24 -5.59
N LEU A 24 -7.90 -14.09 -4.27
CA LEU A 24 -7.73 -12.78 -3.62
C LEU A 24 -6.40 -12.10 -4.01
N GLY A 25 -5.34 -12.89 -4.17
CA GLY A 25 -4.07 -12.40 -4.69
C GLY A 25 -4.16 -12.02 -6.16
N SER A 26 -4.76 -12.88 -6.98
CA SER A 26 -4.93 -12.65 -8.42
C SER A 26 -5.78 -11.41 -8.70
N ALA A 27 -6.86 -11.19 -7.97
CA ALA A 27 -7.73 -10.02 -8.12
C ALA A 27 -6.97 -8.70 -7.97
N PHE A 28 -6.02 -8.63 -7.03
CA PHE A 28 -5.14 -7.47 -6.87
C PHE A 28 -4.31 -7.21 -8.14
N TYR A 29 -3.67 -8.25 -8.69
CA TYR A 29 -2.86 -8.11 -9.91
C TYR A 29 -3.69 -7.77 -11.13
N PHE A 30 -4.92 -8.26 -11.26
CA PHE A 30 -5.83 -7.86 -12.31
C PHE A 30 -6.19 -6.37 -12.23
N GLY A 31 -6.48 -5.87 -11.02
CA GLY A 31 -6.71 -4.44 -10.79
C GLY A 31 -5.47 -3.60 -11.15
N TYR A 32 -4.30 -4.04 -10.74
CA TYR A 32 -3.03 -3.39 -11.05
C TYR A 32 -2.76 -3.32 -12.56
N LEU A 33 -2.93 -4.45 -13.26
CA LEU A 33 -2.71 -4.54 -14.70
C LEU A 33 -3.69 -3.66 -15.47
N ALA A 34 -4.97 -3.71 -15.14
CA ALA A 34 -6.01 -2.89 -15.78
C ALA A 34 -5.77 -1.38 -15.58
N ALA A 35 -5.26 -1.00 -14.41
CA ALA A 35 -5.00 0.41 -14.09
C ALA A 35 -3.73 0.96 -14.75
N THR A 36 -2.71 0.14 -14.98
CA THR A 36 -1.38 0.59 -15.44
C THR A 36 -1.42 1.48 -16.68
N PRO A 37 -2.12 1.15 -17.79
CA PRO A 37 -2.15 2.01 -18.97
C PRO A 37 -2.89 3.34 -18.72
N ILE A 38 -3.97 3.30 -17.95
CA ILE A 38 -4.79 4.47 -17.60
C ILE A 38 -3.98 5.41 -16.72
N GLN A 39 -3.33 4.87 -15.70
CA GLN A 39 -2.52 5.62 -14.75
C GLN A 39 -1.29 6.26 -15.41
N SER A 40 -0.67 5.57 -16.36
CA SER A 40 0.46 6.11 -17.13
C SER A 40 0.07 7.37 -17.91
N TRP A 41 -1.15 7.44 -18.42
CA TRP A 41 -1.68 8.62 -19.09
C TRP A 41 -1.94 9.77 -18.08
N PHE A 42 -2.54 9.48 -16.91
CA PHE A 42 -2.79 10.48 -15.87
C PHE A 42 -1.49 11.08 -15.30
N ILE A 43 -0.47 10.27 -15.09
CA ILE A 43 0.84 10.71 -14.60
C ILE A 43 1.50 11.74 -15.52
N GLN A 44 1.25 11.66 -16.83
CA GLN A 44 1.80 12.60 -17.82
C GLN A 44 1.02 13.92 -17.89
N LYS A 45 -0.28 13.92 -17.58
CA LYS A 45 -1.16 15.08 -17.72
C LYS A 45 -1.33 15.87 -16.43
N LEU A 46 -1.31 15.20 -15.29
CA LEU A 46 -1.59 15.81 -14.00
C LEU A 46 -0.31 16.23 -13.25
N PRO A 47 -0.40 17.19 -12.32
CA PRO A 47 0.72 17.51 -11.44
C PRO A 47 1.05 16.30 -10.57
N LEU A 48 2.16 15.63 -10.90
CA LEU A 48 2.58 14.33 -10.37
C LEU A 48 2.45 14.22 -8.85
N ALA A 49 2.82 15.27 -8.14
CA ALA A 49 2.80 15.32 -6.69
C ALA A 49 1.41 15.22 -6.08
N LYS A 50 0.49 16.05 -6.57
CA LYS A 50 -0.89 16.05 -6.09
C LYS A 50 -1.58 14.75 -6.43
N TYR A 51 -1.36 14.26 -7.65
CA TYR A 51 -1.90 13.00 -8.12
C TYR A 51 -1.44 11.82 -7.25
N LEU A 52 -0.14 11.72 -6.99
CA LEU A 52 0.42 10.65 -6.15
C LEU A 52 -0.14 10.69 -4.73
N SER A 53 -0.18 11.88 -4.10
CA SER A 53 -0.73 12.03 -2.75
C SER A 53 -2.21 11.62 -2.68
N THR A 54 -3.00 11.98 -3.70
CA THR A 54 -4.42 11.58 -3.77
C THR A 54 -4.55 10.06 -3.89
N MET A 55 -3.71 9.42 -4.71
CA MET A 55 -3.73 7.95 -4.87
C MET A 55 -3.31 7.23 -3.58
N VAL A 56 -2.35 7.78 -2.82
CA VAL A 56 -1.97 7.24 -1.51
C VAL A 56 -3.12 7.35 -0.50
N ILE A 57 -3.86 8.45 -0.49
CA ILE A 57 -5.04 8.61 0.37
C ILE A 57 -6.12 7.60 -0.01
N LEU A 58 -6.44 7.46 -1.30
CA LEU A 58 -7.40 6.47 -1.79
C LEU A 58 -6.96 5.05 -1.44
N TRP A 59 -5.68 4.74 -1.60
CA TRP A 59 -5.11 3.44 -1.21
C TRP A 59 -5.31 3.16 0.28
N GLY A 60 -5.05 4.12 1.16
CA GLY A 60 -5.30 4.00 2.59
C GLY A 60 -6.78 3.82 2.94
N ILE A 61 -7.70 4.52 2.25
CA ILE A 61 -9.15 4.36 2.42
C ILE A 61 -9.57 2.93 2.00
N VAL A 62 -9.13 2.46 0.85
CA VAL A 62 -9.42 1.10 0.39
C VAL A 62 -8.83 0.06 1.34
N LEU A 63 -7.65 0.32 1.92
CA LEU A 63 -7.05 -0.55 2.91
C LEU A 63 -7.90 -0.64 4.19
N THR A 64 -8.46 0.47 4.67
CA THR A 64 -9.39 0.47 5.82
C THR A 64 -10.71 -0.20 5.50
N CYS A 65 -11.20 -0.15 4.25
CA CYS A 65 -12.41 -0.85 3.84
C CYS A 65 -12.33 -2.38 3.97
N HIS A 66 -11.13 -2.99 4.02
CA HIS A 66 -10.97 -4.41 4.32
C HIS A 66 -11.58 -4.80 5.68
N VAL A 67 -11.59 -3.90 6.66
CA VAL A 67 -12.16 -4.14 8.00
C VAL A 67 -13.67 -4.39 7.93
N ALA A 68 -14.36 -3.73 6.99
CA ALA A 68 -15.81 -3.85 6.80
C ALA A 68 -16.21 -5.05 5.93
N CYS A 69 -15.24 -5.75 5.32
CA CYS A 69 -15.52 -6.90 4.48
C CYS A 69 -15.86 -8.14 5.35
N SER A 70 -16.93 -8.83 4.98
CA SER A 70 -17.37 -10.06 5.62
C SER A 70 -17.47 -11.24 4.65
N ASN A 71 -17.59 -10.98 3.34
CA ASN A 71 -17.82 -11.99 2.31
C ASN A 71 -16.69 -12.03 1.30
N PHE A 72 -16.43 -13.20 0.70
CA PHE A 72 -15.41 -13.40 -0.34
C PHE A 72 -15.51 -12.37 -1.48
N SER A 73 -16.72 -12.15 -2.03
CA SER A 73 -16.92 -11.19 -3.13
C SER A 73 -16.52 -9.75 -2.77
N LYS A 74 -16.76 -9.32 -1.52
CA LYS A 74 -16.34 -8.00 -1.03
C LYS A 74 -14.82 -7.92 -0.95
N PHE A 75 -14.17 -8.97 -0.48
CA PHE A 75 -12.69 -9.02 -0.43
C PHE A 75 -12.07 -8.96 -1.84
N VAL A 76 -12.63 -9.69 -2.80
CA VAL A 76 -12.18 -9.64 -4.20
C VAL A 76 -12.31 -8.22 -4.76
N ALA A 77 -13.44 -7.57 -4.56
CA ALA A 77 -13.67 -6.20 -5.03
C ALA A 77 -12.67 -5.20 -4.40
N VAL A 78 -12.52 -5.24 -3.07
CA VAL A 78 -11.60 -4.32 -2.38
C VAL A 78 -10.14 -4.59 -2.78
N ARG A 79 -9.75 -5.84 -3.02
CA ARG A 79 -8.43 -6.21 -3.54
C ARG A 79 -8.18 -5.68 -4.95
N PHE A 80 -9.19 -5.74 -5.82
CA PHE A 80 -9.11 -5.16 -7.15
C PHE A 80 -8.89 -3.64 -7.09
N PHE A 81 -9.68 -2.92 -6.28
CA PHE A 81 -9.52 -1.47 -6.09
C PHE A 81 -8.17 -1.12 -5.43
N LEU A 82 -7.67 -1.96 -4.53
CA LEU A 82 -6.36 -1.77 -3.92
C LEU A 82 -5.25 -1.81 -4.99
N GLY A 83 -5.27 -2.79 -5.88
CA GLY A 83 -4.34 -2.88 -7.01
C GLY A 83 -4.43 -1.67 -7.95
N LEU A 84 -5.65 -1.17 -8.18
CA LEU A 84 -5.88 0.01 -9.00
C LEU A 84 -5.24 1.28 -8.40
N CYS A 85 -5.36 1.48 -7.09
CA CYS A 85 -4.75 2.62 -6.40
C CYS A 85 -3.23 2.51 -6.27
N GLU A 86 -2.67 1.29 -6.22
CA GLU A 86 -1.23 1.06 -6.07
C GLU A 86 -0.46 1.18 -7.40
N ALA A 87 -1.12 0.93 -8.53
CA ALA A 87 -0.51 0.94 -9.85
C ALA A 87 0.31 2.22 -10.19
N PRO A 88 -0.10 3.45 -9.84
CA PRO A 88 0.64 4.66 -10.19
C PRO A 88 1.89 4.89 -9.33
N ILE A 89 2.05 4.22 -8.19
CA ILE A 89 3.12 4.53 -7.23
C ILE A 89 4.49 4.27 -7.84
N TYR A 90 4.74 3.08 -8.39
CA TYR A 90 6.02 2.70 -8.97
C TYR A 90 6.45 3.60 -10.15
N PRO A 91 5.62 3.80 -11.19
CA PRO A 91 6.01 4.66 -12.31
C PRO A 91 6.16 6.14 -11.88
N SER A 92 5.38 6.61 -10.91
CA SER A 92 5.50 7.98 -10.41
C SER A 92 6.82 8.24 -9.71
N VAL A 93 7.26 7.33 -8.84
CA VAL A 93 8.55 7.46 -8.13
C VAL A 93 9.72 7.37 -9.11
N THR A 94 9.65 6.47 -10.10
CA THR A 94 10.67 6.36 -11.14
C THR A 94 10.78 7.64 -11.96
N LEU A 95 9.65 8.21 -12.39
CA LEU A 95 9.60 9.49 -13.10
C LEU A 95 10.15 10.64 -12.26
N LEU A 96 9.78 10.67 -10.97
CA LEU A 96 10.25 11.71 -10.05
C LEU A 96 11.77 11.65 -9.90
N THR A 97 12.30 10.45 -9.69
CA THR A 97 13.74 10.21 -9.58
C THR A 97 14.47 10.62 -10.86
N GLY A 98 13.89 10.29 -12.03
CA GLY A 98 14.46 10.67 -13.34
C GLY A 98 14.48 12.18 -13.60
N ARG A 99 13.55 12.95 -13.00
CA ARG A 99 13.49 14.41 -13.17
C ARG A 99 14.45 15.19 -12.28
N PHE A 100 14.79 14.67 -11.10
CA PHE A 100 15.56 15.40 -10.10
C PHE A 100 17.02 14.94 -9.96
N TYR A 101 17.37 13.76 -10.47
CA TYR A 101 18.69 13.15 -10.23
C TYR A 101 19.41 12.76 -11.51
N THR A 102 20.74 12.82 -11.46
CA THR A 102 21.62 12.34 -12.51
C THR A 102 21.53 10.80 -12.61
N ARG A 103 21.85 10.25 -13.79
CA ARG A 103 21.72 8.80 -14.03
C ARG A 103 22.48 7.95 -13.02
N HIS A 104 23.60 8.42 -12.53
CA HIS A 104 24.43 7.71 -11.55
C HIS A 104 23.74 7.66 -10.17
N GLU A 105 23.09 8.75 -9.76
CA GLU A 105 22.38 8.84 -8.49
C GLU A 105 21.06 8.08 -8.51
N GLN A 106 20.41 7.99 -9.66
CA GLN A 106 19.12 7.28 -9.81
C GLN A 106 19.21 5.83 -9.33
N VAL A 107 20.30 5.11 -9.66
CA VAL A 107 20.48 3.70 -9.27
C VAL A 107 20.47 3.54 -7.76
N SER A 108 21.28 4.34 -7.05
CA SER A 108 21.34 4.28 -5.58
C SER A 108 19.98 4.58 -4.94
N ARG A 109 19.24 5.53 -5.51
CA ARG A 109 17.92 5.91 -4.99
C ARG A 109 16.87 4.83 -5.18
N VAL A 110 16.86 4.21 -6.36
CA VAL A 110 15.95 3.09 -6.66
C VAL A 110 16.25 1.91 -5.75
N VAL A 111 17.52 1.56 -5.53
CA VAL A 111 17.91 0.48 -4.59
C VAL A 111 17.47 0.80 -3.18
N CYS A 112 17.69 2.01 -2.70
CA CYS A 112 17.25 2.45 -1.37
C CYS A 112 15.72 2.33 -1.24
N TRP A 113 14.97 2.76 -2.24
CA TRP A 113 13.52 2.68 -2.25
C TRP A 113 13.00 1.23 -2.23
N TYR A 114 13.62 0.33 -3.01
CA TYR A 114 13.29 -1.10 -2.95
C TYR A 114 13.64 -1.74 -1.61
N SER A 115 14.70 -1.29 -0.93
CA SER A 115 15.08 -1.77 0.40
C SER A 115 14.01 -1.48 1.46
N MET A 116 13.21 -0.42 1.27
CA MET A 116 12.08 -0.10 2.16
C MET A 116 11.00 -1.19 2.18
N ASN A 117 10.87 -1.98 1.12
CA ASN A 117 9.96 -3.14 1.15
C ASN A 117 10.40 -4.16 2.23
N GLY A 118 11.70 -4.41 2.35
CA GLY A 118 12.24 -5.27 3.41
C GLY A 118 11.94 -4.72 4.80
N LEU A 119 12.16 -3.41 5.00
CA LEU A 119 11.83 -2.74 6.26
C LEU A 119 10.33 -2.83 6.58
N ALA A 120 9.47 -2.64 5.59
CA ALA A 120 8.02 -2.76 5.75
C ALA A 120 7.60 -4.17 6.17
N PHE A 121 8.25 -5.24 5.66
CA PHE A 121 8.01 -6.60 6.12
C PHE A 121 8.42 -6.80 7.59
N ILE A 122 9.55 -6.25 8.02
CA ILE A 122 10.02 -6.34 9.42
C ILE A 122 9.05 -5.61 10.34
N LEU A 123 8.69 -4.38 10.02
CA LEU A 123 7.75 -3.58 10.81
C LEU A 123 6.34 -4.20 10.83
N GLY A 124 5.88 -4.71 9.71
CA GLY A 124 4.61 -5.42 9.60
C GLY A 124 4.59 -6.69 10.45
N GLY A 125 5.68 -7.45 10.43
CA GLY A 125 5.84 -8.63 11.27
C GLY A 125 5.86 -8.30 12.76
N ALA A 126 6.58 -7.25 13.16
CA ALA A 126 6.63 -6.78 14.55
C ALA A 126 5.26 -6.30 15.03
N ALA A 127 4.53 -5.55 14.20
CA ALA A 127 3.17 -5.11 14.52
C ALA A 127 2.21 -6.30 14.69
N ALA A 128 2.27 -7.28 13.78
CA ALA A 128 1.46 -8.49 13.87
C ALA A 128 1.78 -9.30 15.14
N TYR A 129 3.05 -9.41 15.50
CA TYR A 129 3.48 -10.08 16.74
C TYR A 129 2.99 -9.33 17.99
N GLY A 130 3.05 -7.99 18.00
CA GLY A 130 2.51 -7.17 19.08
C GLY A 130 1.02 -7.40 19.31
N ILE A 131 0.23 -7.47 18.24
CA ILE A 131 -1.22 -7.77 18.31
C ILE A 131 -1.48 -9.19 18.80
N LEU A 132 -0.65 -10.17 18.45
CA LEU A 132 -0.78 -11.55 18.93
C LEU A 132 -0.54 -11.67 20.45
N ILE A 133 0.39 -10.90 21.02
CA ILE A 133 0.67 -10.91 22.47
C ILE A 133 -0.45 -10.20 23.24
N HIS A 134 -0.99 -9.12 22.68
CA HIS A 134 -2.04 -8.32 23.29
C HIS A 134 -3.30 -8.35 22.39
N PRO A 135 -4.05 -9.46 22.35
CA PRO A 135 -5.21 -9.57 21.48
C PRO A 135 -6.25 -8.50 21.85
N PRO A 136 -6.77 -7.76 20.86
CA PRO A 136 -7.79 -6.76 21.09
C PRO A 136 -9.09 -7.44 21.58
N SER A 137 -9.75 -6.79 22.53
CA SER A 137 -10.99 -7.31 23.11
C SER A 137 -12.23 -7.08 22.24
N VAL A 138 -12.14 -6.22 21.22
CA VAL A 138 -13.32 -5.74 20.46
C VAL A 138 -13.28 -6.13 18.97
N LEU A 139 -12.10 -6.23 18.38
CA LEU A 139 -11.92 -6.50 16.94
C LEU A 139 -11.10 -7.77 16.72
N ASN A 140 -11.34 -8.46 15.61
CA ASN A 140 -10.49 -9.58 15.20
C ASN A 140 -9.08 -9.06 14.90
N MET A 141 -8.04 -9.80 15.29
CA MET A 141 -6.63 -9.38 15.18
C MET A 141 -6.23 -8.90 13.79
N TRP A 142 -6.70 -9.56 12.72
CA TRP A 142 -6.41 -9.18 11.35
C TRP A 142 -7.06 -7.85 10.94
N LYS A 143 -8.25 -7.52 11.48
CA LYS A 143 -8.95 -6.26 11.21
C LYS A 143 -8.21 -5.08 11.81
N GLU A 144 -7.69 -5.24 13.03
CA GLU A 144 -6.90 -4.21 13.69
C GLU A 144 -5.63 -3.89 12.90
N LEU A 145 -4.94 -4.92 12.39
CA LEU A 145 -3.76 -4.73 11.54
C LEU A 145 -4.07 -3.86 10.31
N PHE A 146 -5.14 -4.18 9.57
CA PHE A 146 -5.55 -3.41 8.40
C PHE A 146 -5.97 -1.98 8.76
N LEU A 147 -6.62 -1.79 9.89
CA LEU A 147 -7.04 -0.47 10.37
C LEU A 147 -5.84 0.41 10.72
N ILE A 148 -4.88 -0.11 11.48
CA ILE A 148 -3.67 0.62 11.86
C ILE A 148 -2.89 1.07 10.62
N PHE A 149 -2.58 0.15 9.70
CA PHE A 149 -1.86 0.50 8.48
C PHE A 149 -2.66 1.43 7.57
N GLY A 150 -3.98 1.26 7.47
CA GLY A 150 -4.84 2.12 6.68
C GLY A 150 -4.84 3.56 7.20
N VAL A 151 -5.00 3.76 8.51
CA VAL A 151 -4.99 5.10 9.13
C VAL A 151 -3.62 5.76 8.98
N ILE A 152 -2.52 5.05 9.23
CA ILE A 152 -1.17 5.57 9.03
C ILE A 152 -0.96 6.00 7.58
N THR A 153 -1.42 5.21 6.61
CA THR A 153 -1.30 5.52 5.18
C THR A 153 -2.11 6.76 4.80
N ILE A 154 -3.34 6.91 5.31
CA ILE A 154 -4.16 8.10 5.08
C ILE A 154 -3.48 9.33 5.66
N ALA A 155 -3.00 9.26 6.90
CA ALA A 155 -2.29 10.37 7.55
C ALA A 155 -1.06 10.78 6.74
N PHE A 156 -0.26 9.83 6.28
CA PHE A 156 0.89 10.08 5.41
C PHE A 156 0.49 10.72 4.08
N GLY A 157 -0.58 10.24 3.45
CA GLY A 157 -1.13 10.81 2.21
C GLY A 157 -1.58 12.27 2.38
N ILE A 158 -2.23 12.60 3.49
CA ILE A 158 -2.66 13.96 3.84
C ILE A 158 -1.43 14.86 4.06
N ILE A 159 -0.46 14.41 4.85
CA ILE A 159 0.79 15.15 5.08
C ILE A 159 1.51 15.40 3.75
N SER A 160 1.58 14.40 2.88
CA SER A 160 2.19 14.52 1.55
C SER A 160 1.46 15.49 0.63
N LEU A 161 0.15 15.63 0.78
CA LEU A 161 -0.64 16.58 0.01
C LEU A 161 -0.35 18.04 0.42
N TYR A 162 -0.15 18.28 1.72
CA TYR A 162 0.19 19.62 2.26
C TYR A 162 1.69 19.93 2.10
N ALA A 163 2.56 18.95 2.27
CA ALA A 163 3.98 19.13 2.04
C ALA A 163 4.22 19.27 0.54
N LYS A 164 4.71 20.42 0.09
CA LYS A 164 5.18 20.56 -1.30
C LYS A 164 6.18 19.45 -1.56
N VAL A 165 6.00 18.69 -2.62
CA VAL A 165 6.80 17.50 -2.98
C VAL A 165 8.32 17.73 -2.87
N LYS A 166 8.78 18.95 -3.10
CA LYS A 166 10.17 19.35 -2.91
C LYS A 166 10.67 19.13 -1.48
N VAL A 167 9.82 19.36 -0.48
CA VAL A 167 10.15 19.18 0.95
C VAL A 167 10.10 17.70 1.32
N LEU A 168 9.12 16.96 0.82
CA LEU A 168 9.02 15.52 1.10
C LEU A 168 10.19 14.74 0.47
N THR A 169 10.56 15.09 -0.76
CA THR A 169 11.74 14.52 -1.41
C THR A 169 13.01 14.89 -0.63
N GLN A 170 13.14 16.13 -0.16
CA GLN A 170 14.27 16.54 0.69
C GLN A 170 14.26 15.84 2.05
N LEU A 171 13.12 15.69 2.73
CA LEU A 171 13.03 15.00 4.01
C LEU A 171 13.38 13.51 3.88
N LEU A 172 12.86 12.82 2.88
CA LEU A 172 13.27 11.44 2.58
C LEU A 172 14.77 11.35 2.27
N PHE A 173 15.35 12.41 1.73
CA PHE A 173 16.79 12.49 1.44
C PHE A 173 17.64 12.73 2.67
N THR A 174 17.22 13.64 3.56
CA THR A 174 17.97 13.95 4.80
C THR A 174 17.97 12.79 5.78
N PHE A 175 16.98 11.91 5.72
CA PHE A 175 16.94 10.68 6.52
C PHE A 175 17.86 9.56 5.99
N PHE A 176 18.36 9.67 4.73
CA PHE A 176 19.13 8.61 4.07
C PHE A 176 20.55 9.06 3.63
N THR A 177 20.96 10.27 3.96
CA THR A 177 22.35 10.72 3.92
C THR A 177 22.97 10.71 5.31
#